data_14bcb141af773227ee149a0e262e0106
#
_entry.id   14bcb141af773227ee149a0e262e0106
#
_cell.length_a   1.000
_cell.length_b   1.000
_cell.length_c   1.000
_cell.angle_alpha   90.00
_cell.angle_beta   90.00
_cell.angle_gamma   90.00
#
_symmetry.space_group_name_H-M   'P 1'
#
loop_
_entity.id
_entity.type
_entity.pdbx_description
1 polymer ?
#
loop_
_entity_poly.entity_id
_entity_poly.type
_entity_poly.pdbx_seq_one_letter_code
_entity_poly.pdbx_strand_id
1 'polypeptide(L)'
;MGTDAYREAAGHFTTGVAVITTLHEGRRYGVTASAVSSLSLDPPMLLVCLNRSLATRDAVVATRRFAVNVLAEDQAAIAMQFATRAPDKFAGVPLAEGIQGVPLPTDALAHLQCTLVDPVDAATHTVLLAEVDEAGVGDGSPLAYFRGSFGRFEVAA
;
A
#
# COMPACT_ATOMS: atom_id res chain seq x y z
N MET A 1 6.50 -13.69 24.84
CA MET A 1 5.22 -13.88 24.09
C MET A 1 5.52 -14.65 22.82
N GLY A 2 4.72 -15.67 22.49
CA GLY A 2 4.92 -16.45 21.26
C GLY A 2 4.43 -15.69 20.02
N THR A 3 5.03 -15.98 18.86
CA THR A 3 4.69 -15.34 17.57
C THR A 3 3.22 -15.54 17.19
N ASP A 4 2.63 -16.70 17.51
CA ASP A 4 1.23 -17.01 17.17
C ASP A 4 0.24 -16.18 17.98
N ALA A 5 0.49 -16.03 19.29
CA ALA A 5 -0.33 -15.18 20.15
C ALA A 5 -0.28 -13.70 19.71
N TYR A 6 0.89 -13.23 19.30
CA TYR A 6 1.03 -11.89 18.74
C TYR A 6 0.27 -11.74 17.42
N ARG A 7 0.42 -12.70 16.50
CA ARG A 7 -0.27 -12.69 15.20
C ARG A 7 -1.78 -12.70 15.37
N GLU A 8 -2.30 -13.51 16.31
CA GLU A 8 -3.72 -13.54 16.61
C GLU A 8 -4.21 -12.18 17.14
N ALA A 9 -3.54 -11.61 18.12
CA ALA A 9 -3.90 -10.31 18.69
C ALA A 9 -3.82 -9.20 17.65
N ALA A 10 -2.71 -9.11 16.88
CA ALA A 10 -2.52 -8.12 15.84
C ALA A 10 -3.54 -8.24 14.70
N GLY A 11 -4.01 -9.46 14.40
CA GLY A 11 -5.05 -9.71 13.42
C GLY A 11 -6.40 -9.07 13.75
N HIS A 12 -6.62 -8.65 15.01
CA HIS A 12 -7.84 -7.95 15.42
C HIS A 12 -7.85 -6.46 15.08
N PHE A 13 -6.74 -5.90 14.62
CA PHE A 13 -6.78 -4.58 14.01
C PHE A 13 -7.44 -4.67 12.62
N THR A 14 -8.62 -4.11 12.48
CA THR A 14 -9.23 -3.92 11.16
C THR A 14 -8.50 -2.81 10.42
N THR A 15 -8.12 -3.07 9.18
CA THR A 15 -7.40 -2.10 8.34
C THR A 15 -8.10 -1.93 6.99
N GLY A 16 -7.77 -0.85 6.30
CA GLY A 16 -7.91 -0.77 4.86
C GLY A 16 -6.88 -1.66 4.15
N VAL A 17 -6.98 -1.74 2.85
CA VAL A 17 -6.04 -2.46 1.97
C VAL A 17 -5.53 -1.50 0.91
N ALA A 18 -4.23 -1.46 0.72
CA ALA A 18 -3.60 -0.65 -0.32
C ALA A 18 -2.63 -1.48 -1.17
N VAL A 19 -2.39 -1.01 -2.38
CA VAL A 19 -1.26 -1.48 -3.21
C VAL A 19 -0.23 -0.36 -3.25
N ILE A 20 0.99 -0.67 -2.84
CA ILE A 20 2.14 0.23 -2.93
C ILE A 20 2.80 0.01 -4.27
N THR A 21 2.96 1.07 -5.06
CA THR A 21 3.53 0.98 -6.42
C THR A 21 4.69 1.96 -6.59
N THR A 22 5.67 1.55 -7.39
CA THR A 22 6.78 2.42 -7.81
C THR A 22 7.33 1.96 -9.15
N LEU A 23 8.12 2.84 -9.78
CA LEU A 23 8.87 2.57 -11.02
C LEU A 23 10.36 2.76 -10.75
N HIS A 24 11.17 1.74 -11.01
CA HIS A 24 12.62 1.79 -10.86
C HIS A 24 13.29 1.18 -12.08
N GLU A 25 14.18 1.92 -12.73
CA GLU A 25 14.91 1.48 -13.93
C GLU A 25 13.98 0.91 -15.03
N GLY A 26 12.85 1.57 -15.26
CA GLY A 26 11.85 1.17 -16.26
C GLY A 26 11.00 -0.04 -15.87
N ARG A 27 11.21 -0.62 -14.69
CA ARG A 27 10.43 -1.76 -14.19
C ARG A 27 9.43 -1.30 -13.13
N ARG A 28 8.19 -1.79 -13.25
CA ARG A 28 7.12 -1.58 -12.27
C ARG A 28 7.28 -2.54 -11.10
N TYR A 29 7.08 -2.02 -9.89
CA TYR A 29 7.05 -2.80 -8.65
C TYR A 29 5.76 -2.50 -7.91
N GLY A 30 5.18 -3.54 -7.30
CA GLY A 30 3.97 -3.40 -6.52
C GLY A 30 3.83 -4.48 -5.45
N VAL A 31 3.19 -4.12 -4.35
CA VAL A 31 2.90 -5.05 -3.25
C VAL A 31 1.66 -4.59 -2.50
N THR A 32 0.83 -5.54 -2.06
CA THR A 32 -0.29 -5.28 -1.18
C THR A 32 0.19 -5.02 0.24
N ALA A 33 -0.33 -3.98 0.86
CA ALA A 33 -0.02 -3.59 2.23
C ALA A 33 -1.30 -3.20 2.98
N SER A 34 -1.37 -3.60 4.24
CA SER A 34 -2.38 -3.15 5.21
C SER A 34 -1.80 -2.24 6.30
N ALA A 35 -0.48 -2.25 6.46
CA ALA A 35 0.22 -1.42 7.43
C ALA A 35 0.52 -0.03 6.85
N VAL A 36 -0.53 0.76 6.68
CA VAL A 36 -0.52 2.15 6.21
C VAL A 36 -1.25 3.02 7.21
N SER A 37 -0.67 4.16 7.56
CA SER A 37 -1.31 5.13 8.47
C SER A 37 -1.02 6.56 8.05
N SER A 38 -2.02 7.43 8.19
CA SER A 38 -1.81 8.89 8.19
C SER A 38 -0.91 9.27 9.37
N LEU A 39 0.02 10.19 9.16
CA LEU A 39 1.00 10.61 10.15
C LEU A 39 0.90 12.08 10.53
N SER A 40 0.81 12.97 9.55
CA SER A 40 0.78 14.42 9.73
C SER A 40 -0.09 15.09 8.69
N LEU A 41 -0.68 16.23 9.04
CA LEU A 41 -1.43 17.08 8.12
C LEU A 41 -0.64 18.31 7.66
N ASP A 42 0.39 18.70 8.41
CA ASP A 42 1.25 19.85 8.06
C ASP A 42 2.70 19.55 8.45
N PRO A 43 3.57 19.21 7.47
CA PRO A 43 3.22 18.84 6.09
C PRO A 43 2.38 17.56 6.04
N PRO A 44 1.65 17.31 4.95
CA PRO A 44 0.88 16.08 4.79
C PRO A 44 1.82 14.89 4.65
N MET A 45 1.73 13.94 5.58
CA MET A 45 2.61 12.76 5.64
C MET A 45 1.83 11.49 5.96
N LEU A 46 2.37 10.38 5.52
CA LEU A 46 1.92 9.04 5.88
C LEU A 46 3.12 8.13 6.20
N LEU A 47 2.82 6.96 6.76
CA LEU A 47 3.77 5.88 6.91
C LEU A 47 3.24 4.58 6.29
N VAL A 48 4.18 3.77 5.79
CA VAL A 48 3.92 2.43 5.26
C VAL A 48 4.98 1.48 5.82
N CYS A 49 4.56 0.32 6.34
CA CYS A 49 5.50 -0.72 6.77
C CYS A 49 5.60 -1.81 5.69
N LEU A 50 6.79 -2.02 5.15
CA LEU A 50 7.08 -3.08 4.18
C LEU A 50 8.14 -4.04 4.71
N ASN A 51 7.95 -5.33 4.45
CA ASN A 51 8.96 -6.33 4.79
C ASN A 51 10.26 -6.06 4.01
N ARG A 52 11.39 -6.15 4.69
CA ARG A 52 12.73 -5.87 4.14
C ARG A 52 13.13 -6.81 3.00
N SER A 53 12.51 -7.99 2.89
CA SER A 53 12.76 -8.95 1.82
C SER A 53 12.03 -8.64 0.50
N LEU A 54 11.19 -7.60 0.47
CA LEU A 54 10.39 -7.26 -0.71
C LEU A 54 11.19 -6.42 -1.72
N ALA A 55 11.21 -6.84 -2.97
CA ALA A 55 11.81 -6.06 -4.07
C ALA A 55 11.14 -4.68 -4.22
N THR A 56 9.84 -4.57 -3.97
CA THR A 56 9.13 -3.28 -3.97
C THR A 56 9.69 -2.32 -2.91
N ARG A 57 10.03 -2.84 -1.71
CA ARG A 57 10.67 -2.03 -0.65
C ARG A 57 12.01 -1.46 -1.15
N ASP A 58 12.84 -2.29 -1.75
CA ASP A 58 14.15 -1.87 -2.25
C ASP A 58 14.02 -0.84 -3.37
N ALA A 59 13.08 -1.04 -4.29
CA ALA A 59 12.79 -0.09 -5.36
C ALA A 59 12.31 1.27 -4.82
N VAL A 60 11.41 1.28 -3.82
CA VAL A 60 10.94 2.52 -3.17
C VAL A 60 12.10 3.27 -2.50
N VAL A 61 12.97 2.57 -1.79
CA VAL A 61 14.15 3.18 -1.14
C VAL A 61 15.10 3.77 -2.17
N ALA A 62 15.30 3.08 -3.29
CA ALA A 62 16.19 3.55 -4.37
C ALA A 62 15.65 4.78 -5.10
N THR A 63 14.36 4.78 -5.45
CA THR A 63 13.73 5.87 -6.23
C THR A 63 13.28 7.04 -5.36
N ARG A 64 13.02 6.79 -4.10
CA ARG A 64 12.37 7.70 -3.14
C ARG A 64 11.00 8.22 -3.61
N ARG A 65 10.36 7.51 -4.56
CA ARG A 65 9.04 7.82 -5.12
C ARG A 65 8.16 6.59 -5.11
N PHE A 66 6.92 6.74 -4.66
CA PHE A 66 5.94 5.66 -4.68
C PHE A 66 4.51 6.21 -4.58
N ALA A 67 3.54 5.36 -4.85
CA ALA A 67 2.14 5.65 -4.58
C ALA A 67 1.54 4.65 -3.62
N VAL A 68 0.63 5.13 -2.79
CA VAL A 68 -0.29 4.34 -1.99
C VAL A 68 -1.64 4.37 -2.70
N ASN A 69 -2.08 3.23 -3.21
CA ASN A 69 -3.34 3.09 -3.93
C ASN A 69 -4.33 2.36 -3.02
N VAL A 70 -5.25 3.09 -2.43
CA VAL A 70 -6.27 2.54 -1.51
C VAL A 70 -7.32 1.79 -2.33
N LEU A 71 -7.55 0.52 -2.03
CA LEU A 71 -8.44 -0.33 -2.82
C LEU A 71 -9.90 -0.16 -2.43
N ALA A 72 -10.77 -0.19 -3.46
CA ALA A 72 -12.21 -0.24 -3.31
C ALA A 72 -12.70 -1.65 -2.93
N GLU A 73 -13.90 -1.75 -2.39
CA GLU A 73 -14.48 -2.99 -1.83
C GLU A 73 -14.57 -4.16 -2.82
N ASP A 74 -14.63 -3.88 -4.12
CA ASP A 74 -14.68 -4.87 -5.21
C ASP A 74 -13.30 -5.29 -5.73
N GLN A 75 -12.21 -4.78 -5.15
CA GLN A 75 -10.84 -5.01 -5.62
C GLN A 75 -10.06 -6.07 -4.81
N ALA A 76 -10.75 -7.00 -4.15
CA ALA A 76 -10.09 -8.10 -3.44
C ALA A 76 -9.18 -8.95 -4.36
N ALA A 77 -9.56 -9.14 -5.63
CA ALA A 77 -8.74 -9.86 -6.61
C ALA A 77 -7.42 -9.14 -6.90
N ILE A 78 -7.43 -7.80 -6.99
CA ILE A 78 -6.23 -6.98 -7.15
C ILE A 78 -5.34 -7.10 -5.90
N ALA A 79 -5.93 -7.01 -4.71
CA ALA A 79 -5.19 -7.19 -3.45
C ALA A 79 -4.46 -8.54 -3.43
N MET A 80 -5.12 -9.63 -3.83
CA MET A 80 -4.52 -10.96 -3.91
C MET A 80 -3.41 -11.04 -4.95
N GLN A 81 -3.61 -10.45 -6.13
CA GLN A 81 -2.62 -10.45 -7.22
C GLN A 81 -1.32 -9.77 -6.79
N PHE A 82 -1.38 -8.63 -6.14
CA PHE A 82 -0.19 -7.90 -5.64
C PHE A 82 0.42 -8.53 -4.38
N ALA A 83 -0.29 -9.40 -3.69
CA ALA A 83 0.24 -10.18 -2.57
C ALA A 83 1.06 -11.41 -3.01
N THR A 84 0.97 -11.82 -4.28
CA THR A 84 1.70 -12.97 -4.82
C THR A 84 3.17 -12.64 -5.12
N ARG A 85 3.93 -13.69 -5.51
CA ARG A 85 5.29 -13.56 -6.08
C ARG A 85 5.28 -13.71 -7.60
N ALA A 86 4.16 -13.44 -8.25
CA ALA A 86 4.05 -13.51 -9.72
C ALA A 86 5.09 -12.60 -10.40
N PRO A 87 5.66 -13.02 -11.55
CA PRO A 87 6.67 -12.22 -12.27
C PRO A 87 6.11 -10.90 -12.80
N ASP A 88 4.83 -10.86 -13.18
CA ASP A 88 4.11 -9.65 -13.57
C ASP A 88 2.83 -9.50 -12.75
N LYS A 89 2.91 -8.70 -11.69
CA LYS A 89 1.77 -8.39 -10.82
C LYS A 89 0.80 -7.37 -11.43
N PHE A 90 1.21 -6.68 -12.50
CA PHE A 90 0.41 -5.65 -13.15
C PHE A 90 -0.41 -6.18 -14.32
N ALA A 91 -0.26 -7.46 -14.68
CA ALA A 91 -0.99 -8.07 -15.80
C ALA A 91 -2.50 -7.88 -15.67
N GLY A 92 -3.12 -7.29 -16.69
CA GLY A 92 -4.56 -7.03 -16.73
C GLY A 92 -5.07 -5.93 -15.81
N VAL A 93 -4.20 -5.21 -15.10
CA VAL A 93 -4.59 -4.08 -14.25
C VAL A 93 -4.56 -2.79 -15.08
N PRO A 94 -5.69 -2.07 -15.23
CA PRO A 94 -5.69 -0.77 -15.88
C PRO A 94 -4.88 0.24 -15.07
N LEU A 95 -3.97 0.95 -15.74
CA LEU A 95 -3.01 1.86 -15.10
C LEU A 95 -3.06 3.24 -15.73
N ALA A 96 -3.03 4.25 -14.87
CA ALA A 96 -2.60 5.60 -15.21
C ALA A 96 -1.12 5.79 -14.84
N GLU A 97 -0.52 6.84 -15.35
CA GLU A 97 0.84 7.25 -15.05
C GLU A 97 0.81 8.43 -14.07
N GLY A 98 1.39 8.25 -12.92
CA GLY A 98 1.56 9.28 -11.91
C GLY A 98 2.86 10.06 -12.05
N ILE A 99 3.24 10.79 -11.01
CA ILE A 99 4.48 11.57 -10.95
C ILE A 99 5.68 10.67 -11.26
N GLN A 100 6.50 11.08 -12.22
CA GLN A 100 7.70 10.37 -12.68
C GLN A 100 7.43 8.91 -13.11
N GLY A 101 6.24 8.65 -13.67
CA GLY A 101 5.90 7.34 -14.22
C GLY A 101 5.47 6.29 -13.18
N VAL A 102 5.23 6.67 -11.94
CA VAL A 102 4.73 5.74 -10.92
C VAL A 102 3.38 5.17 -11.38
N PRO A 103 3.22 3.83 -11.47
CA PRO A 103 1.98 3.24 -11.95
C PRO A 103 0.85 3.38 -10.93
N LEU A 104 -0.31 3.86 -11.38
CA LEU A 104 -1.51 4.06 -10.58
C LEU A 104 -2.65 3.18 -11.11
N PRO A 105 -3.11 2.14 -10.40
CA PRO A 105 -4.32 1.41 -10.74
C PRO A 105 -5.53 2.36 -10.83
N THR A 106 -6.16 2.47 -12.01
CA THR A 106 -7.14 3.54 -12.29
C THR A 106 -8.41 3.46 -11.45
N ASP A 107 -8.80 2.26 -11.02
CA ASP A 107 -10.05 2.02 -10.28
C ASP A 107 -9.88 2.02 -8.75
N ALA A 108 -8.70 2.43 -8.26
CA ALA A 108 -8.47 2.54 -6.82
C ALA A 108 -9.35 3.65 -6.21
N LEU A 109 -9.79 3.44 -4.97
CA LEU A 109 -10.63 4.38 -4.23
C LEU A 109 -9.91 5.71 -3.96
N ALA A 110 -8.60 5.66 -3.74
CA ALA A 110 -7.77 6.84 -3.60
C ALA A 110 -6.33 6.57 -4.02
N HIS A 111 -5.64 7.61 -4.46
CA HIS A 111 -4.22 7.60 -4.77
C HIS A 111 -3.51 8.66 -3.95
N LEU A 112 -2.42 8.29 -3.27
CA LEU A 112 -1.52 9.21 -2.60
C LEU A 112 -0.13 9.01 -3.20
N GLN A 113 0.37 9.99 -3.94
CA GLN A 113 1.70 9.96 -4.55
C GLN A 113 2.68 10.61 -3.59
N CYS A 114 3.77 9.92 -3.29
CA CYS A 114 4.60 10.23 -2.15
C CYS A 114 6.08 10.34 -2.49
N THR A 115 6.75 11.23 -1.78
CA THR A 115 8.21 11.29 -1.67
C THR A 115 8.64 10.68 -0.34
N LEU A 116 9.50 9.67 -0.39
CA LEU A 116 10.12 9.06 0.78
C LEU A 116 11.03 10.06 1.49
N VAL A 117 10.74 10.35 2.77
CA VAL A 117 11.55 11.21 3.62
C VAL A 117 12.62 10.39 4.35
N ASP A 118 12.19 9.33 5.05
CA ASP A 118 13.08 8.50 5.85
C ASP A 118 12.64 7.03 5.87
N PRO A 119 13.51 6.09 5.46
CA PRO A 119 13.28 4.66 5.65
C PRO A 119 13.87 4.22 6.99
N VAL A 120 13.04 3.90 7.97
CA VAL A 120 13.45 3.45 9.30
C VAL A 120 13.36 1.92 9.38
N ASP A 121 14.50 1.26 9.50
CA ASP A 121 14.53 -0.20 9.66
C ASP A 121 14.14 -0.61 11.09
N ALA A 122 13.16 -1.49 11.19
CA ALA A 122 12.65 -2.04 12.44
C ALA A 122 12.47 -3.56 12.30
N ALA A 123 13.39 -4.33 12.85
CA ALA A 123 13.40 -5.79 12.79
C ALA A 123 13.24 -6.32 11.35
N THR A 124 12.14 -7.00 11.03
CA THR A 124 11.88 -7.59 9.71
C THR A 124 11.31 -6.61 8.69
N HIS A 125 10.97 -5.38 9.11
CA HIS A 125 10.30 -4.40 8.27
C HIS A 125 11.09 -3.09 8.19
N THR A 126 10.78 -2.30 7.17
CA THR A 126 11.14 -0.88 7.07
C THR A 126 9.86 -0.07 7.19
N VAL A 127 9.87 0.93 8.06
CA VAL A 127 8.84 1.98 8.12
C VAL A 127 9.25 3.08 7.15
N LEU A 128 8.48 3.25 6.10
CA LEU A 128 8.67 4.31 5.11
C LEU A 128 7.91 5.55 5.57
N LEU A 129 8.61 6.58 6.03
CA LEU A 129 8.02 7.89 6.35
C LEU A 129 8.04 8.75 5.09
N ALA A 130 6.90 9.24 4.65
CA ALA A 130 6.79 9.93 3.37
C ALA A 130 5.87 11.15 3.42
N GLU A 131 6.26 12.20 2.68
CA GLU A 131 5.38 13.31 2.36
C GLU A 131 4.46 12.94 1.20
N VAL A 132 3.22 13.42 1.27
CA VAL A 132 2.23 13.26 0.19
C VAL A 132 2.30 14.48 -0.71
N ASP A 133 2.76 14.26 -1.95
CA ASP A 133 2.91 15.33 -2.97
C ASP A 133 1.59 15.63 -3.68
N GLU A 134 0.82 14.56 -3.99
CA GLU A 134 -0.49 14.63 -4.65
C GLU A 134 -1.43 13.56 -4.10
N ALA A 135 -2.71 13.90 -4.03
CA ALA A 135 -3.76 12.97 -3.65
C ALA A 135 -4.97 13.10 -4.59
N GLY A 136 -5.55 11.97 -4.96
CA GLY A 136 -6.79 11.88 -5.71
C GLY A 136 -7.75 10.90 -5.03
N VAL A 137 -9.04 11.16 -5.12
CA VAL A 137 -10.08 10.31 -4.55
C VAL A 137 -11.12 9.96 -5.60
N GLY A 138 -11.62 8.72 -5.55
CA GLY A 138 -12.79 8.24 -6.28
C GLY A 138 -13.98 8.05 -5.35
N ASP A 139 -15.10 7.66 -5.94
CA ASP A 139 -16.31 7.32 -5.20
C ASP A 139 -16.33 5.82 -4.86
N GLY A 140 -16.92 5.47 -3.71
CA GLY A 140 -17.10 4.08 -3.33
C GLY A 140 -16.79 3.80 -1.86
N SER A 141 -16.76 2.52 -1.53
CA SER A 141 -16.46 2.00 -0.19
C SER A 141 -15.10 1.30 -0.17
N PRO A 142 -14.37 1.33 0.94
CA PRO A 142 -13.05 0.74 1.02
C PRO A 142 -13.09 -0.80 1.14
N LEU A 143 -12.08 -1.46 0.60
CA LEU A 143 -11.80 -2.84 0.93
C LEU A 143 -11.24 -2.90 2.35
N ALA A 144 -11.91 -3.65 3.23
CA ALA A 144 -11.46 -3.88 4.59
C ALA A 144 -10.73 -5.22 4.73
N TYR A 145 -9.84 -5.32 5.71
CA TYR A 145 -9.12 -6.54 6.06
C TYR A 145 -9.18 -6.77 7.56
N PHE A 146 -9.59 -7.99 7.95
CA PHE A 146 -9.71 -8.40 9.34
C PHE A 146 -9.42 -9.90 9.48
N ARG A 147 -8.50 -10.27 10.37
CA ARG A 147 -8.18 -11.66 10.72
C ARG A 147 -7.93 -12.57 9.50
N GLY A 148 -7.18 -12.07 8.53
CA GLY A 148 -6.82 -12.84 7.33
C GLY A 148 -7.89 -12.87 6.24
N SER A 149 -8.97 -12.11 6.38
CA SER A 149 -10.08 -12.08 5.42
C SER A 149 -10.37 -10.67 4.93
N PHE A 150 -10.72 -10.55 3.66
CA PHE A 150 -11.28 -9.33 3.11
C PHE A 150 -12.75 -9.17 3.49
N GLY A 151 -13.17 -7.94 3.68
CA GLY A 151 -14.53 -7.60 4.06
C GLY A 151 -14.93 -6.23 3.56
N ARG A 152 -16.14 -5.83 3.92
CA ARG A 152 -16.72 -4.54 3.61
C ARG A 152 -16.78 -3.68 4.86
N PHE A 153 -16.68 -2.38 4.67
CA PHE A 153 -16.93 -1.41 5.71
C PHE A 153 -18.37 -0.92 5.61
N GLU A 154 -19.11 -0.98 6.71
CA GLU A 154 -20.44 -0.41 6.81
C GLU A 154 -20.45 0.69 7.88
N VAL A 155 -21.05 1.82 7.55
CA VAL A 155 -21.24 2.91 8.52
C VAL A 155 -22.30 2.49 9.52
N ALA A 156 -21.99 2.55 10.81
CA ALA A 156 -22.97 2.30 11.85
C ALA A 156 -24.11 3.33 11.79
N ALA A 157 -25.34 2.87 11.98
CA ALA A 157 -26.52 3.72 12.02
C ALA A 157 -26.55 4.61 13.26
#